data_728ba75a9c923c8afc65cd50fb20cdff
#
_entry.id   728ba75a9c923c8afc65cd50fb20cdff
#
_cell.length_a   1.000
_cell.length_b   1.000
_cell.length_c   1.000
_cell.angle_alpha   90.00
_cell.angle_beta   90.00
_cell.angle_gamma   90.00
#
_symmetry.space_group_name_H-M   'P 1'
#
loop_
_entity.id
_entity.type
_entity.pdbx_description
1 polymer ?
#
loop_
_entity_poly.entity_id
_entity_poly.type
_entity_poly.pdbx_seq_one_letter_code
_entity_poly.pdbx_strand_id
1 'polypeptide(L)'
;MTKPSRHFALTPDAIASLPEKDWQAFRPGVSLYPLHGQPPGAQSSALLRYQPGARVPSHTHLGVEHIFVVQGSQEDESGHYPAGTLLISPTGSSHQVASAEGCIVLAV
;
A
#
# COMPACT_ATOMS: atom_id res chain seq x y z
N MET A 1 -25.25 -20.92 -6.25
CA MET A 1 -25.17 -19.49 -6.59
C MET A 1 -23.76 -19.00 -6.34
N THR A 2 -23.17 -18.34 -7.29
CA THR A 2 -21.82 -17.78 -7.16
C THR A 2 -21.89 -16.34 -6.68
N LYS A 3 -20.91 -15.93 -5.88
CA LYS A 3 -20.73 -14.53 -5.51
C LYS A 3 -20.03 -13.80 -6.66
N PRO A 4 -20.47 -12.60 -7.02
CA PRO A 4 -19.81 -11.86 -8.08
C PRO A 4 -18.41 -11.40 -7.66
N SER A 5 -17.52 -11.32 -8.64
CA SER A 5 -16.23 -10.68 -8.42
C SER A 5 -16.41 -9.19 -8.22
N ARG A 6 -15.61 -8.59 -7.34
CA ARG A 6 -15.49 -7.14 -7.24
C ARG A 6 -14.30 -6.70 -8.08
N HIS A 7 -14.34 -5.49 -8.57
CA HIS A 7 -13.25 -4.95 -9.36
C HIS A 7 -13.04 -3.47 -9.02
N PHE A 8 -11.80 -3.04 -9.17
CA PHE A 8 -11.39 -1.67 -8.87
C PHE A 8 -10.47 -1.19 -9.99
N ALA A 9 -10.71 0.01 -10.48
CA ALA A 9 -9.76 0.66 -11.34
C ALA A 9 -8.67 1.28 -10.47
N LEU A 10 -7.41 0.92 -10.70
CA LEU A 10 -6.29 1.38 -9.88
C LEU A 10 -5.39 2.34 -10.66
N THR A 11 -5.99 3.18 -11.48
CA THR A 11 -5.28 4.30 -12.09
C THR A 11 -5.22 5.47 -11.10
N PRO A 12 -4.24 6.38 -11.22
CA PRO A 12 -4.20 7.56 -10.35
C PRO A 12 -5.50 8.36 -10.33
N ASP A 13 -6.13 8.56 -11.48
CA ASP A 13 -7.38 9.30 -11.56
C ASP A 13 -8.53 8.59 -10.85
N ALA A 14 -8.64 7.28 -11.05
CA ALA A 14 -9.70 6.50 -10.40
C ALA A 14 -9.52 6.48 -8.88
N ILE A 15 -8.29 6.37 -8.40
CA ILE A 15 -7.99 6.39 -6.97
C ILE A 15 -8.29 7.77 -6.37
N ALA A 16 -7.96 8.84 -7.10
CA ALA A 16 -8.26 10.20 -6.65
C ALA A 16 -9.77 10.45 -6.49
N SER A 17 -10.60 9.68 -7.18
CA SER A 17 -12.06 9.78 -7.10
C SER A 17 -12.68 8.94 -5.97
N LEU A 18 -11.90 8.14 -5.27
CA LEU A 18 -12.41 7.35 -4.15
C LEU A 18 -12.87 8.29 -3.03
N PRO A 19 -13.99 7.95 -2.34
CA PRO A 19 -14.52 8.81 -1.28
C PRO A 19 -13.49 9.00 -0.16
N GLU A 20 -13.17 10.24 0.16
CA GLU A 20 -12.20 10.55 1.21
C GLU A 20 -12.61 9.97 2.57
N LYS A 21 -13.90 9.91 2.84
CA LYS A 21 -14.44 9.37 4.10
C LYS A 21 -14.11 7.89 4.32
N ASP A 22 -13.79 7.16 3.25
CA ASP A 22 -13.51 5.72 3.32
C ASP A 22 -12.02 5.43 3.51
N TRP A 23 -11.17 6.46 3.44
CA TRP A 23 -9.77 6.33 3.82
C TRP A 23 -9.65 6.35 5.34
N GLN A 24 -8.90 5.41 5.87
CA GLN A 24 -8.72 5.23 7.31
C GLN A 24 -7.32 5.65 7.72
N ALA A 25 -7.18 6.24 8.90
CA ALA A 25 -5.86 6.47 9.47
C ALA A 25 -5.21 5.12 9.76
N PHE A 26 -3.96 4.96 9.35
CA PHE A 26 -3.23 3.70 9.53
C PHE A 26 -1.97 3.89 10.36
N ARG A 27 -1.12 4.82 9.95
CA ARG A 27 0.08 5.24 10.67
C ARG A 27 0.25 6.73 10.44
N PRO A 28 1.10 7.43 11.22
CA PRO A 28 1.37 8.85 10.96
C PRO A 28 1.78 9.08 9.50
N GLY A 29 1.01 9.94 8.81
CA GLY A 29 1.25 10.24 7.40
C GLY A 29 0.83 9.18 6.40
N VAL A 30 0.21 8.09 6.85
CA VAL A 30 -0.22 7.00 5.96
C VAL A 30 -1.69 6.68 6.21
N SER A 31 -2.48 6.70 5.14
CA SER A 31 -3.89 6.31 5.16
C SER A 31 -4.08 4.99 4.42
N LEU A 32 -5.12 4.26 4.79
CA LEU A 32 -5.42 2.95 4.24
C LEU A 32 -6.85 2.93 3.67
N TYR A 33 -7.00 2.44 2.45
CA TYR A 33 -8.30 2.17 1.84
C TYR A 33 -8.43 0.66 1.68
N PRO A 34 -9.30 -0.03 2.46
CA PRO A 34 -9.41 -1.47 2.39
C PRO A 34 -10.10 -1.90 1.09
N LEU A 35 -9.51 -2.88 0.41
CA LEU A 35 -10.09 -3.47 -0.81
C LEU A 35 -10.71 -4.83 -0.51
N HIS A 36 -10.03 -5.65 0.27
CA HIS A 36 -10.51 -6.98 0.65
C HIS A 36 -9.95 -7.35 2.02
N GLY A 37 -10.78 -8.02 2.81
CA GLY A 37 -10.39 -8.47 4.14
C GLY A 37 -10.21 -7.30 5.10
N GLN A 38 -9.68 -7.61 6.28
CA GLN A 38 -9.42 -6.62 7.34
C GLN A 38 -7.90 -6.51 7.52
N PRO A 39 -7.24 -5.53 6.87
CA PRO A 39 -5.80 -5.34 7.06
C PRO A 39 -5.47 -4.84 8.47
N PRO A 40 -4.30 -5.21 9.04
CA PRO A 40 -3.41 -6.25 8.54
C PRO A 40 -3.95 -7.63 8.89
N GLY A 41 -3.87 -8.55 7.95
CA GLY A 41 -4.36 -9.91 8.17
C GLY A 41 -4.11 -10.77 6.97
N ALA A 42 -4.29 -12.09 7.14
CA ALA A 42 -4.15 -13.02 6.04
C ALA A 42 -5.20 -12.73 4.95
N GLN A 43 -4.79 -12.82 3.70
CA GLN A 43 -5.66 -12.64 2.53
C GLN A 43 -6.39 -11.29 2.52
N SER A 44 -5.69 -10.24 2.92
CA SER A 44 -6.23 -8.89 2.80
C SER A 44 -5.49 -8.12 1.73
N SER A 45 -6.15 -7.10 1.18
CA SER A 45 -5.54 -6.16 0.27
C SER A 45 -6.07 -4.77 0.51
N ALA A 46 -5.22 -3.78 0.31
CA ALA A 46 -5.57 -2.40 0.57
C ALA A 46 -4.71 -1.46 -0.29
N LEU A 47 -5.20 -0.25 -0.47
CA LEU A 47 -4.36 0.84 -0.93
C LEU A 47 -3.77 1.54 0.30
N LEU A 48 -2.51 1.92 0.21
CA LEU A 48 -1.86 2.78 1.19
C LEU A 48 -1.50 4.09 0.51
N ARG A 49 -1.83 5.18 1.15
CA ARG A 49 -1.54 6.52 0.65
C ARG A 49 -0.59 7.20 1.63
N TYR A 50 0.62 7.48 1.16
CA TYR A 50 1.66 8.14 1.94
C TYR A 50 1.66 9.63 1.64
N GLN A 51 1.64 10.46 2.67
CA GLN A 51 1.90 11.88 2.54
C GLN A 51 3.39 12.09 2.17
N PRO A 52 3.72 13.17 1.44
CA PRO A 52 5.13 13.50 1.21
C PRO A 52 5.91 13.57 2.52
N GLY A 53 7.04 12.86 2.59
CA GLY A 53 7.88 12.79 3.78
C GLY A 53 7.47 11.76 4.82
N ALA A 54 6.39 11.01 4.59
CA ALA A 54 5.95 9.99 5.53
C ALA A 54 6.98 8.87 5.68
N ARG A 55 7.12 8.36 6.90
CA ARG A 55 8.04 7.28 7.24
C ARG A 55 7.30 6.23 8.07
N VAL A 56 7.57 4.97 7.77
CA VAL A 56 7.08 3.83 8.54
C VAL A 56 8.28 3.17 9.21
N PRO A 57 8.27 3.02 10.55
CA PRO A 57 9.38 2.40 11.27
C PRO A 57 9.65 0.98 10.78
N SER A 58 10.84 0.47 11.09
CA SER A 58 11.20 -0.89 10.76
C SER A 58 10.15 -1.87 11.27
N HIS A 59 9.72 -2.75 10.41
CA HIS A 59 8.73 -3.78 10.72
C HIS A 59 9.10 -5.07 10.03
N THR A 60 8.69 -6.19 10.63
CA THR A 60 8.95 -7.52 10.11
C THR A 60 7.68 -8.07 9.47
N HIS A 61 7.82 -8.65 8.28
CA HIS A 61 6.71 -9.24 7.55
C HIS A 61 6.37 -10.61 8.13
N LEU A 62 5.14 -10.79 8.61
CA LEU A 62 4.67 -12.07 9.14
C LEU A 62 4.27 -13.04 8.03
N GLY A 63 4.06 -12.54 6.83
CA GLY A 63 3.80 -13.32 5.63
C GLY A 63 4.44 -12.63 4.43
N VAL A 64 4.33 -13.24 3.27
CA VAL A 64 4.81 -12.60 2.03
C VAL A 64 3.95 -11.37 1.76
N GLU A 65 4.60 -10.24 1.51
CA GLU A 65 3.91 -8.99 1.17
C GLU A 65 4.25 -8.57 -0.24
N HIS A 66 3.24 -8.24 -1.02
CA HIS A 66 3.39 -7.65 -2.34
C HIS A 66 2.98 -6.18 -2.27
N ILE A 67 3.87 -5.30 -2.73
CA ILE A 67 3.62 -3.87 -2.84
C ILE A 67 3.78 -3.47 -4.30
N PHE A 68 2.73 -2.92 -4.90
CA PHE A 68 2.81 -2.35 -6.23
C PHE A 68 2.65 -0.84 -6.12
N VAL A 69 3.66 -0.10 -6.59
CA VAL A 69 3.64 1.37 -6.56
C VAL A 69 2.80 1.86 -7.73
N VAL A 70 1.63 2.42 -7.42
CA VAL A 70 0.70 2.93 -8.43
C VAL A 70 1.06 4.35 -8.85
N GLN A 71 1.48 5.17 -7.89
CA GLN A 71 1.74 6.58 -8.09
C GLN A 71 2.83 7.04 -7.13
N GLY A 72 3.67 7.97 -7.58
CA GLY A 72 4.76 8.50 -6.76
C GLY A 72 5.89 7.51 -6.62
N SER A 73 6.52 7.47 -5.47
CA SER A 73 7.65 6.57 -5.22
C SER A 73 7.72 6.17 -3.76
N GLN A 74 8.31 5.01 -3.52
CA GLN A 74 8.57 4.49 -2.18
C GLN A 74 10.05 4.14 -2.06
N GLU A 75 10.65 4.36 -0.90
CA GLU A 75 12.04 4.01 -0.62
C GLU A 75 12.15 3.13 0.61
N ASP A 76 13.19 2.30 0.65
CA ASP A 76 13.65 1.61 1.83
C ASP A 76 15.18 1.56 1.82
N GLU A 77 15.79 0.78 2.73
CA GLU A 77 17.24 0.68 2.83
C GLU A 77 17.88 0.10 1.56
N SER A 78 17.11 -0.64 0.76
CA SER A 78 17.61 -1.34 -0.41
C SER A 78 17.45 -0.55 -1.71
N GLY A 79 16.59 0.47 -1.74
CA GLY A 79 16.43 1.20 -2.98
C GLY A 79 15.29 2.19 -3.01
N HIS A 80 15.08 2.72 -4.21
CA HIS A 80 14.03 3.67 -4.55
C HIS A 80 13.14 3.04 -5.63
N TYR A 81 11.84 3.04 -5.40
CA TYR A 81 10.88 2.31 -6.22
C TYR A 81 9.84 3.28 -6.80
N PRO A 82 9.98 3.64 -8.09
CA PRO A 82 9.00 4.53 -8.74
C PRO A 82 7.72 3.80 -9.11
N ALA A 83 6.72 4.56 -9.54
CA ALA A 83 5.47 4.02 -10.05
C ALA A 83 5.71 2.92 -11.09
N GLY A 84 4.94 1.83 -10.99
CA GLY A 84 5.09 0.67 -11.84
C GLY A 84 5.98 -0.42 -11.28
N THR A 85 6.59 -0.21 -10.10
CA THR A 85 7.44 -1.22 -9.46
C THR A 85 6.60 -2.16 -8.60
N LEU A 86 6.86 -3.46 -8.73
CA LEU A 86 6.32 -4.47 -7.82
C LEU A 86 7.46 -4.93 -6.89
N LEU A 87 7.26 -4.76 -5.59
CA LEU A 87 8.17 -5.19 -4.56
C LEU A 87 7.57 -6.39 -3.84
N ILE A 88 8.33 -7.48 -3.75
CA ILE A 88 7.89 -8.69 -3.05
C ILE A 88 8.80 -8.89 -1.86
N SER A 89 8.22 -8.84 -0.66
CA SER A 89 8.96 -9.00 0.59
C SER A 89 8.63 -10.35 1.21
N PRO A 90 9.63 -11.25 1.34
CA PRO A 90 9.38 -12.58 1.89
C PRO A 90 9.07 -12.54 3.37
N THR A 91 8.44 -13.60 3.85
CA THR A 91 8.19 -13.78 5.29
C THR A 91 9.50 -13.67 6.07
N GLY A 92 9.48 -12.92 7.16
CA GLY A 92 10.63 -12.74 8.03
C GLY A 92 11.54 -11.60 7.62
N SER A 93 11.35 -11.02 6.43
CA SER A 93 12.09 -9.82 6.04
C SER A 93 11.62 -8.60 6.82
N SER A 94 12.50 -7.60 6.94
CA SER A 94 12.15 -6.34 7.60
C SER A 94 12.70 -5.17 6.81
N HIS A 95 12.02 -4.05 6.88
CA HIS A 95 12.49 -2.81 6.29
C HIS A 95 11.86 -1.58 6.97
N GLN A 96 12.51 -0.45 6.82
CA GLN A 96 11.93 0.87 7.06
C GLN A 96 11.48 1.42 5.72
N VAL A 97 10.29 1.99 5.69
CA VAL A 97 9.71 2.50 4.47
C VAL A 97 9.55 4.02 4.57
N ALA A 98 9.81 4.71 3.50
CA ALA A 98 9.60 6.15 3.41
C ALA A 98 9.10 6.51 2.02
N SER A 99 8.49 7.69 1.91
CA SER A 99 8.13 8.25 0.61
C SER A 99 8.38 9.75 0.66
N ALA A 100 9.49 10.19 0.05
CA ALA A 100 9.84 11.61 0.04
C ALA A 100 8.80 12.44 -0.70
N GLU A 101 8.33 11.98 -1.83
CA GLU A 101 7.37 12.71 -2.66
C GLU A 101 5.91 12.33 -2.41
N GLY A 102 5.65 11.36 -1.55
CA GLY A 102 4.33 10.76 -1.39
C GLY A 102 4.10 9.66 -2.41
N CYS A 103 3.20 8.74 -2.10
CA CYS A 103 2.88 7.67 -3.03
C CYS A 103 1.53 7.04 -2.70
N ILE A 104 1.05 6.27 -3.66
CA ILE A 104 -0.06 5.34 -3.47
C ILE A 104 0.43 3.97 -3.90
N VAL A 105 0.28 2.99 -3.03
CA VAL A 105 0.68 1.62 -3.30
C VAL A 105 -0.49 0.67 -3.06
N LEU A 106 -0.50 -0.44 -3.81
CA LEU A 106 -1.37 -1.56 -3.55
C LEU A 106 -0.60 -2.55 -2.69
N ALA A 107 -1.12 -2.89 -1.53
CA ALA A 107 -0.54 -3.86 -0.61
C ALA A 107 -1.40 -5.13 -0.58
N VAL A 108 -0.75 -6.25 -0.78
CA VAL A 108 -1.42 -7.56 -0.76
C VAL A 108 -0.71 -8.49 0.20
#